data_1984405270423df2f0b09cd3f10d2c16
#
_entry.id   1984405270423df2f0b09cd3f10d2c16
#
_cell.length_a   1.000
_cell.length_b   1.000
_cell.length_c   1.000
_cell.angle_alpha   90.00
_cell.angle_beta   90.00
_cell.angle_gamma   90.00
#
_symmetry.space_group_name_H-M   'P 1'
#
loop_
_entity.id
_entity.type
_entity.pdbx_description
1 polymer ?
#
loop_
_entity_poly.entity_id
_entity_poly.type
_entity_poly.pdbx_seq_one_letter_code
_entity_poly.pdbx_strand_id
1 'polypeptide(L)'
;MPKKKILLIDDETTITSLLRLNLEASGRFIVRAENQGARGVETAREFHPDLILLDIMMPDMDGGDVAAIIQREAALRNTPIIFLTAAVRKEEINAHDGVIGGFPYIAKPLSVRDVIAQIDKHLGKAA
;
A
#
# COMPACT_ATOMS: atom_id res chain seq x y z
N MET A 1 -18.02 10.56 9.64
CA MET A 1 -17.11 9.40 9.78
C MET A 1 -15.68 9.82 9.44
N PRO A 2 -14.72 9.48 10.28
CA PRO A 2 -13.34 9.78 9.96
C PRO A 2 -12.88 9.01 8.72
N LYS A 3 -12.11 9.68 7.89
CA LYS A 3 -11.54 9.05 6.71
C LYS A 3 -10.45 8.08 7.11
N LYS A 4 -10.28 7.01 6.35
CA LYS A 4 -9.18 6.07 6.54
C LYS A 4 -7.89 6.65 5.97
N LYS A 5 -6.80 6.43 6.68
CA LYS A 5 -5.47 6.94 6.29
C LYS A 5 -4.71 5.88 5.51
N ILE A 6 -4.32 6.24 4.31
CA ILE A 6 -3.58 5.36 3.40
C ILE A 6 -2.20 5.96 3.15
N LEU A 7 -1.16 5.16 3.32
CA LEU A 7 0.21 5.54 2.95
C LEU A 7 0.60 4.80 1.68
N LEU A 8 1.02 5.55 0.67
CA LEU A 8 1.55 5.02 -0.59
C LEU A 8 3.07 5.13 -0.57
N ILE A 9 3.77 4.04 -0.83
CA ILE A 9 5.23 4.04 -0.95
C ILE A 9 5.59 3.38 -2.28
N ASP A 10 6.03 4.18 -3.25
CA ASP A 10 6.38 3.70 -4.59
C ASP A 10 7.29 4.74 -5.23
N ASP A 11 8.41 4.31 -5.81
CA ASP A 11 9.37 5.22 -6.42
C ASP A 11 8.86 5.89 -7.71
N GLU A 12 7.79 5.36 -8.30
CA GLU A 12 7.17 5.95 -9.49
C GLU A 12 6.21 7.07 -9.09
N THR A 13 6.64 8.31 -9.28
CA THR A 13 5.85 9.49 -8.89
C THR A 13 4.53 9.60 -9.63
N THR A 14 4.47 9.14 -10.87
CA THR A 14 3.23 9.12 -11.64
C THR A 14 2.18 8.21 -11.01
N ILE A 15 2.60 7.06 -10.48
CA ILE A 15 1.70 6.13 -9.81
C ILE A 15 1.20 6.72 -8.50
N THR A 16 2.09 7.23 -7.66
CA THR A 16 1.67 7.78 -6.36
C THR A 16 0.78 9.00 -6.53
N SER A 17 1.08 9.87 -7.47
CA SER A 17 0.26 11.07 -7.72
C SER A 17 -1.14 10.69 -8.22
N LEU A 18 -1.21 9.75 -9.16
CA LEU A 18 -2.48 9.33 -9.73
C LEU A 18 -3.35 8.59 -8.72
N LEU A 19 -2.76 7.66 -7.96
CA LEU A 19 -3.49 6.94 -6.93
C LEU A 19 -3.98 7.89 -5.84
N ARG A 20 -3.11 8.80 -5.37
CA ARG A 20 -3.49 9.76 -4.35
C ARG A 20 -4.68 10.59 -4.79
N LEU A 21 -4.60 11.14 -6.00
CA LEU A 21 -5.68 11.96 -6.55
C LEU A 21 -7.00 11.19 -6.58
N ASN A 22 -6.98 9.98 -7.10
CA ASN A 22 -8.20 9.19 -7.26
C ASN A 22 -8.75 8.65 -5.94
N LEU A 23 -7.88 8.26 -5.03
CA LEU A 23 -8.32 7.78 -3.71
C LEU A 23 -8.94 8.93 -2.90
N GLU A 24 -8.31 10.10 -2.92
CA GLU A 24 -8.85 11.26 -2.21
C GLU A 24 -10.14 11.78 -2.84
N ALA A 25 -10.29 11.66 -4.17
CA ALA A 25 -11.50 12.07 -4.86
C ALA A 25 -12.73 11.25 -4.44
N SER A 26 -12.52 10.02 -3.95
CA SER A 26 -13.63 9.21 -3.44
C SER A 26 -14.27 9.77 -2.17
N GLY A 27 -13.59 10.67 -1.48
CA GLY A 27 -14.06 11.26 -0.22
C GLY A 27 -13.86 10.36 0.99
N ARG A 28 -13.30 9.15 0.82
CA ARG A 28 -13.19 8.13 1.87
C ARG A 28 -11.82 8.06 2.52
N PHE A 29 -10.78 8.61 1.88
CA PHE A 29 -9.39 8.42 2.31
C PHE A 29 -8.65 9.73 2.45
N ILE A 30 -7.70 9.74 3.41
CA ILE A 30 -6.63 10.73 3.49
C ILE A 30 -5.37 9.97 3.09
N VAL A 31 -4.64 10.51 2.11
CA VAL A 31 -3.52 9.80 1.50
C VAL A 31 -2.23 10.59 1.66
N ARG A 32 -1.17 9.92 2.09
CA ARG A 32 0.19 10.43 2.01
C ARG A 32 0.98 9.54 1.07
N ALA A 33 1.89 10.15 0.31
CA ALA A 33 2.70 9.45 -0.67
C ALA A 33 4.17 9.72 -0.43
N GLU A 34 4.98 8.67 -0.47
CA GLU A 34 6.43 8.76 -0.41
C GLU A 34 7.01 7.98 -1.58
N ASN A 35 8.10 8.50 -2.12
CA ASN A 35 8.75 7.89 -3.28
C ASN A 35 10.10 7.24 -2.95
N GLN A 36 10.39 7.10 -1.66
CA GLN A 36 11.58 6.40 -1.15
C GLN A 36 11.17 5.54 0.04
N GLY A 37 11.75 4.34 0.12
CA GLY A 37 11.43 3.41 1.19
C GLY A 37 11.74 3.94 2.58
N ALA A 38 12.91 4.55 2.76
CA ALA A 38 13.30 5.13 4.05
C ALA A 38 12.36 6.24 4.51
N ARG A 39 11.93 7.09 3.57
CA ARG A 39 10.96 8.15 3.86
C ARG A 39 9.61 7.58 4.20
N GLY A 40 9.23 6.48 3.54
CA GLY A 40 7.99 5.79 3.83
C GLY A 40 7.93 5.27 5.26
N VAL A 41 9.04 4.74 5.77
CA VAL A 41 9.11 4.29 7.17
C VAL A 41 8.90 5.47 8.12
N GLU A 42 9.58 6.58 7.89
CA GLU A 42 9.43 7.78 8.72
C GLU A 42 7.99 8.29 8.71
N THR A 43 7.40 8.36 7.53
CA THR A 43 6.02 8.82 7.38
C THR A 43 5.03 7.87 8.06
N ALA A 44 5.27 6.56 8.00
CA ALA A 44 4.43 5.60 8.71
C ALA A 44 4.43 5.87 10.21
N ARG A 45 5.58 6.19 10.78
CA ARG A 45 5.70 6.51 12.21
C ARG A 45 4.92 7.75 12.59
N GLU A 46 4.92 8.77 11.74
CA GLU A 46 4.22 10.04 12.02
C GLU A 46 2.74 9.97 11.73
N PHE A 47 2.39 9.37 10.61
CA PHE A 47 1.04 9.39 10.07
C PHE A 47 0.13 8.34 10.70
N HIS A 48 0.68 7.22 11.17
CA HIS A 48 -0.07 6.08 11.69
C HIS A 48 -1.16 5.65 10.70
N PRO A 49 -0.77 5.21 9.49
CA PRO A 49 -1.76 4.85 8.48
C PRO A 49 -2.60 3.65 8.91
N ASP A 50 -3.81 3.60 8.38
CA ASP A 50 -4.68 2.44 8.56
C ASP A 50 -4.28 1.30 7.63
N LEU A 51 -3.64 1.63 6.49
CA LEU A 51 -3.17 0.64 5.52
C LEU A 51 -2.02 1.25 4.72
N ILE A 52 -1.08 0.41 4.30
CA ILE A 52 0.07 0.80 3.48
C ILE A 52 0.02 0.07 2.15
N LEU A 53 0.13 0.81 1.04
CA LEU A 53 0.36 0.27 -0.29
C LEU A 53 1.85 0.47 -0.60
N LEU A 54 2.57 -0.61 -0.84
CA LEU A 54 4.03 -0.62 -0.83
C LEU A 54 4.58 -1.34 -2.06
N ASP A 55 5.33 -0.60 -2.89
CA ASP A 55 6.04 -1.20 -4.02
C ASP A 55 7.16 -2.10 -3.50
N ILE A 56 7.33 -3.26 -4.11
CA ILE A 56 8.37 -4.21 -3.74
C ILE A 56 9.74 -3.75 -4.21
N MET A 57 9.84 -3.25 -5.43
CA MET A 57 11.14 -2.94 -6.05
C MET A 57 11.36 -1.44 -6.13
N MET A 58 12.20 -0.94 -5.22
CA MET A 58 12.58 0.47 -5.19
C MET A 58 14.11 0.59 -5.16
N PRO A 59 14.68 1.65 -5.77
CA PRO A 59 16.15 1.76 -5.86
C PRO A 59 16.85 1.92 -4.53
N ASP A 60 16.22 2.59 -3.56
CA ASP A 60 16.87 2.84 -2.26
C ASP A 60 16.69 1.70 -1.27
N MET A 61 15.59 0.96 -1.36
CA MET A 61 15.25 -0.02 -0.34
C MET A 61 14.14 -0.94 -0.84
N ASP A 62 14.31 -2.24 -0.72
CA ASP A 62 13.26 -3.19 -1.10
C ASP A 62 12.02 -3.05 -0.23
N GLY A 63 10.84 -3.24 -0.84
CA GLY A 63 9.58 -3.22 -0.11
C GLY A 63 9.54 -4.25 1.01
N GLY A 64 10.16 -5.42 0.81
CA GLY A 64 10.26 -6.44 1.86
C GLY A 64 11.00 -5.94 3.09
N ASP A 65 12.06 -5.15 2.90
CA ASP A 65 12.82 -4.56 4.01
C ASP A 65 11.99 -3.49 4.73
N VAL A 66 11.28 -2.65 3.97
CA VAL A 66 10.37 -1.66 4.55
C VAL A 66 9.30 -2.34 5.40
N ALA A 67 8.68 -3.39 4.86
CA ALA A 67 7.66 -4.14 5.59
C ALA A 67 8.21 -4.76 6.87
N ALA A 68 9.42 -5.31 6.82
CA ALA A 68 10.06 -5.90 7.99
C ALA A 68 10.30 -4.87 9.09
N ILE A 69 10.73 -3.67 8.74
CA ILE A 69 10.94 -2.58 9.71
C ILE A 69 9.60 -2.18 10.34
N ILE A 70 8.58 -2.00 9.52
CA ILE A 70 7.25 -1.61 9.99
C ILE A 70 6.69 -2.66 10.95
N GLN A 71 6.81 -3.93 10.62
CA GLN A 71 6.28 -5.01 11.44
C GLN A 71 7.00 -5.19 12.77
N ARG A 72 8.25 -4.72 12.90
CA ARG A 72 8.98 -4.76 14.16
C ARG A 72 8.53 -3.69 15.15
N GLU A 73 7.90 -2.64 14.67
CA GLU A 73 7.46 -1.54 15.53
C GLU A 73 6.09 -1.83 16.14
N ALA A 74 6.00 -1.76 17.46
CA ALA A 74 4.77 -2.10 18.17
C ALA A 74 3.56 -1.27 17.70
N ALA A 75 3.78 0.01 17.39
CA ALA A 75 2.71 0.91 16.95
C ALA A 75 2.22 0.62 15.53
N LEU A 76 3.02 -0.07 14.71
CA LEU A 76 2.74 -0.30 13.28
C LEU A 76 2.56 -1.76 12.92
N ARG A 77 2.85 -2.66 13.84
CA ARG A 77 2.89 -4.10 13.62
C ARG A 77 1.60 -4.67 13.03
N ASN A 78 0.47 -4.11 13.40
CA ASN A 78 -0.84 -4.59 12.94
C ASN A 78 -1.39 -3.83 11.74
N THR A 79 -0.63 -2.88 11.19
CA THR A 79 -1.05 -2.13 10.00
C THR A 79 -0.97 -3.03 8.79
N PRO A 80 -2.08 -3.25 8.06
CA PRO A 80 -2.05 -4.08 6.86
C PRO A 80 -1.14 -3.48 5.79
N ILE A 81 -0.39 -4.33 5.11
CA ILE A 81 0.48 -3.95 4.00
C ILE A 81 0.03 -4.73 2.77
N ILE A 82 -0.25 -4.01 1.68
CA ILE A 82 -0.53 -4.60 0.38
C ILE A 82 0.62 -4.25 -0.54
N PHE A 83 1.27 -5.25 -1.11
CA PHE A 83 2.38 -5.02 -2.03
C PHE A 83 1.89 -4.71 -3.44
N LEU A 84 2.57 -3.77 -4.10
CA LEU A 84 2.36 -3.44 -5.51
C LEU A 84 3.55 -3.98 -6.28
N THR A 85 3.33 -4.69 -7.38
CA THR A 85 4.45 -5.29 -8.11
C THR A 85 4.20 -5.40 -9.61
N ALA A 86 5.24 -5.11 -10.40
CA ALA A 86 5.29 -5.43 -11.83
C ALA A 86 5.94 -6.78 -12.08
N ALA A 87 6.56 -7.38 -11.06
CA ALA A 87 7.34 -8.62 -11.20
C ALA A 87 6.50 -9.89 -11.20
N VAL A 88 5.28 -9.84 -10.66
CA VAL A 88 4.38 -10.98 -10.57
C VAL A 88 3.13 -10.70 -11.40
N ARG A 89 2.74 -11.66 -12.22
CA ARG A 89 1.58 -11.50 -13.08
C ARG A 89 0.29 -11.56 -12.29
N LYS A 90 -0.74 -10.86 -12.78
CA LYS A 90 -2.07 -10.87 -12.19
C LYS A 90 -2.60 -12.31 -12.03
N GLU A 91 -2.36 -13.17 -13.03
CA GLU A 91 -2.79 -14.56 -13.00
C GLU A 91 -2.14 -15.33 -11.86
N GLU A 92 -0.86 -15.08 -11.59
CA GLU A 92 -0.16 -15.73 -10.49
C GLU A 92 -0.70 -15.28 -9.14
N ILE A 93 -0.99 -13.98 -9.01
CA ILE A 93 -1.59 -13.44 -7.79
C ILE A 93 -2.96 -14.06 -7.57
N ASN A 94 -3.78 -14.13 -8.61
CA ASN A 94 -5.13 -14.72 -8.53
C ASN A 94 -5.09 -16.21 -8.18
N ALA A 95 -4.07 -16.93 -8.67
CA ALA A 95 -3.88 -18.35 -8.33
C ALA A 95 -3.61 -18.58 -6.84
N HIS A 96 -3.16 -17.55 -6.13
CA HIS A 96 -2.90 -17.58 -4.69
C HIS A 96 -3.92 -16.76 -3.89
N ASP A 97 -5.10 -16.52 -4.44
CA ASP A 97 -6.17 -15.73 -3.81
C ASP A 97 -5.72 -14.31 -3.43
N GLY A 98 -4.80 -13.75 -4.22
CA GLY A 98 -4.28 -12.41 -3.97
C GLY A 98 -3.21 -12.31 -2.90
N VAL A 99 -2.81 -13.46 -2.31
CA VAL A 99 -1.86 -13.49 -1.18
C VAL A 99 -0.65 -14.36 -1.56
N ILE A 100 0.55 -13.81 -1.42
CA ILE A 100 1.79 -14.53 -1.64
C ILE A 100 2.70 -14.29 -0.42
N GLY A 101 3.22 -15.37 0.16
CA GLY A 101 4.11 -15.26 1.32
C GLY A 101 3.48 -14.59 2.54
N GLY A 102 2.17 -14.69 2.68
CA GLY A 102 1.43 -14.09 3.78
C GLY A 102 1.00 -12.65 3.57
N PHE A 103 1.35 -12.03 2.43
CA PHE A 103 0.99 -10.66 2.12
C PHE A 103 0.08 -10.59 0.89
N PRO A 104 -0.93 -9.71 0.90
CA PRO A 104 -1.70 -9.46 -0.32
C PRO A 104 -0.87 -8.64 -1.32
N TYR A 105 -1.09 -8.91 -2.60
CA TYR A 105 -0.39 -8.28 -3.72
C TYR A 105 -1.38 -7.74 -4.74
N ILE A 106 -1.01 -6.63 -5.37
CA ILE A 106 -1.72 -6.11 -6.54
C ILE A 106 -0.71 -5.97 -7.67
N ALA A 107 -1.01 -6.56 -8.83
CA ALA A 107 -0.14 -6.48 -9.99
C ALA A 107 -0.27 -5.13 -10.69
N LYS A 108 0.85 -4.57 -11.14
CA LYS A 108 0.87 -3.40 -12.02
C LYS A 108 0.63 -3.88 -13.47
N PRO A 109 -0.03 -3.11 -14.32
CA PRO A 109 -0.53 -1.75 -14.07
C PRO A 109 -1.76 -1.73 -13.16
N LEU A 110 -1.83 -0.69 -12.32
CA LEU A 110 -2.85 -0.59 -11.29
C LEU A 110 -4.17 -0.03 -11.85
N SER A 111 -5.27 -0.64 -11.40
CA SER A 111 -6.60 -0.08 -11.57
C SER A 111 -7.03 0.51 -10.23
N VAL A 112 -7.48 1.76 -10.21
CA VAL A 112 -7.98 2.41 -8.99
C VAL A 112 -9.11 1.60 -8.37
N ARG A 113 -9.98 1.07 -9.22
CA ARG A 113 -11.10 0.22 -8.78
C ARG A 113 -10.60 -1.01 -8.02
N ASP A 114 -9.58 -1.69 -8.55
CA ASP A 114 -9.01 -2.88 -7.90
C ASP A 114 -8.30 -2.51 -6.60
N VAL A 115 -7.61 -1.38 -6.58
CA VAL A 115 -6.94 -0.89 -5.37
C VAL A 115 -7.96 -0.64 -4.26
N ILE A 116 -9.04 0.06 -4.57
CA ILE A 116 -10.09 0.34 -3.59
C ILE A 116 -10.73 -0.95 -3.11
N ALA A 117 -10.99 -1.90 -4.00
CA ALA A 117 -11.55 -3.20 -3.62
C ALA A 117 -10.64 -3.93 -2.63
N GLN A 118 -9.32 -3.90 -2.85
CA GLN A 118 -8.38 -4.52 -1.93
C GLN A 118 -8.28 -3.79 -0.59
N ILE A 119 -8.33 -2.47 -0.61
CA ILE A 119 -8.37 -1.69 0.64
C ILE A 119 -9.61 -2.07 1.45
N ASP A 120 -10.76 -2.11 0.81
CA ASP A 120 -12.02 -2.49 1.48
C ASP A 120 -11.97 -3.90 2.04
N LYS A 121 -11.36 -4.82 1.32
CA LYS A 121 -11.21 -6.20 1.76
C LYS A 121 -10.40 -6.30 3.06
N HIS A 122 -9.38 -5.46 3.21
CA HIS A 122 -8.48 -5.54 4.36
C HIS A 122 -8.86 -4.61 5.52
N LEU A 123 -9.60 -3.54 5.26
CA LEU A 123 -10.05 -2.61 6.30
C LEU A 123 -11.53 -2.74 6.64
N GLY A 124 -12.25 -3.53 5.88
CA GLY A 124 -13.69 -3.49 5.92
C GLY A 124 -14.20 -2.26 5.19
N LYS A 125 -15.37 -2.39 4.58
CA LYS A 125 -15.98 -1.29 3.86
C LYS A 125 -16.42 -0.25 4.89
N ALA A 126 -15.76 0.90 4.89
CA ALA A 126 -16.13 1.97 5.82
C ALA A 126 -17.57 2.39 5.56
N ALA A 127 -18.34 2.33 6.59
CA ALA A 127 -19.71 2.76 6.52
C ALA A 127 -19.78 4.28 6.27
#